data_ba8c5931f6cd517c2e84394976f20a0b
#
_entry.id   ba8c5931f6cd517c2e84394976f20a0b
#
_cell.length_a   1.000
_cell.length_b   1.000
_cell.length_c   1.000
_cell.angle_alpha   90.00
_cell.angle_beta   90.00
_cell.angle_gamma   90.00
#
_symmetry.space_group_name_H-M   'P 1'
#
loop_
_entity.id
_entity.type
_entity.pdbx_description
1 polymer ?
#
loop_
_entity_poly.entity_id
_entity_poly.type
_entity_poly.pdbx_seq_one_letter_code
_entity_poly.pdbx_strand_id
1 'polypeptide(L)'
;MKFKKIFYLFVVLIFLTACKNEKSHVIRFSTGEVYKFETLSVEVIADEEKMTTREIFSSKDNGEKLDEIINLLIKCKVVDQGYSYDSIPDHNSLLINLHNKDEEDTIYMYDSIRDRDTNKFHYSFYGKLGDQESPTLLSDDDLISEIKYIVDK
;
A
#
# COMPACT_ATOMS: atom_id res chain seq x y z
N MET A 1 18.82 -17.76 47.37
CA MET A 1 18.48 -18.50 46.12
C MET A 1 17.13 -18.11 45.48
N LYS A 2 16.21 -17.47 46.18
CA LYS A 2 14.88 -17.08 45.65
C LYS A 2 14.91 -15.86 44.71
N PHE A 3 15.79 -14.86 44.96
CA PHE A 3 15.90 -13.64 44.16
C PHE A 3 16.37 -13.86 42.71
N LYS A 4 17.28 -14.79 42.47
CA LYS A 4 17.77 -15.10 41.12
C LYS A 4 16.66 -15.71 40.24
N LYS A 5 15.75 -16.52 40.80
CA LYS A 5 14.64 -17.10 40.03
C LYS A 5 13.59 -16.08 39.64
N ILE A 6 13.33 -15.08 40.50
CA ILE A 6 12.37 -14.00 40.22
C ILE A 6 12.93 -13.07 39.12
N PHE A 7 14.24 -12.79 39.15
CA PHE A 7 14.89 -11.98 38.13
C PHE A 7 14.86 -12.65 36.75
N TYR A 8 15.12 -13.98 36.68
CA TYR A 8 15.01 -14.74 35.44
C TYR A 8 13.57 -14.75 34.89
N LEU A 9 12.57 -14.87 35.76
CA LEU A 9 11.18 -14.85 35.36
C LEU A 9 10.77 -13.48 34.77
N PHE A 10 11.29 -12.40 35.37
CA PHE A 10 11.02 -11.03 34.89
C PHE A 10 11.70 -10.75 33.54
N VAL A 11 12.93 -11.22 33.33
CA VAL A 11 13.63 -11.10 32.06
C VAL A 11 12.93 -11.90 30.96
N VAL A 12 12.47 -13.12 31.24
CA VAL A 12 11.71 -13.94 30.28
C VAL A 12 10.37 -13.28 29.94
N LEU A 13 9.67 -12.68 30.93
CA LEU A 13 8.43 -11.93 30.67
C LEU A 13 8.67 -10.71 29.77
N ILE A 14 9.76 -9.98 29.95
CA ILE A 14 10.14 -8.84 29.08
C ILE A 14 10.40 -9.30 27.64
N PHE A 15 11.07 -10.43 27.45
CA PHE A 15 11.30 -10.98 26.11
C PHE A 15 10.01 -11.51 25.45
N LEU A 16 9.05 -11.99 26.21
CA LEU A 16 7.76 -12.43 25.68
C LEU A 16 6.83 -11.27 25.30
N THR A 17 7.00 -10.10 25.92
CA THR A 17 6.22 -8.89 25.57
C THR A 17 6.88 -8.08 24.43
N ALA A 18 8.15 -8.35 24.10
CA ALA A 18 8.87 -7.66 23.02
C ALA A 18 8.55 -8.23 21.63
N CYS A 19 7.95 -9.41 21.51
CA CYS A 19 7.36 -9.86 20.24
C CYS A 19 6.01 -9.16 20.05
N LYS A 20 6.01 -7.88 19.65
CA LYS A 20 4.89 -7.33 18.89
C LYS A 20 4.83 -8.15 17.60
N ASN A 21 3.89 -9.08 17.54
CA ASN A 21 3.43 -9.62 16.27
C ASN A 21 2.87 -8.44 15.47
N GLU A 22 3.69 -7.83 14.63
CA GLU A 22 3.21 -6.89 13.63
C GLU A 22 2.24 -7.69 12.77
N LYS A 23 0.97 -7.28 12.81
CA LYS A 23 -0.07 -7.93 12.03
C LYS A 23 0.25 -7.69 10.57
N SER A 24 0.59 -8.74 9.84
CA SER A 24 0.68 -8.65 8.39
C SER A 24 -0.72 -8.56 7.81
N HIS A 25 -0.92 -7.61 6.92
CA HIS A 25 -2.12 -7.45 6.11
C HIS A 25 -1.95 -8.13 4.77
N VAL A 26 -3.05 -8.45 4.11
CA VAL A 26 -3.03 -9.20 2.84
C VAL A 26 -3.98 -8.53 1.85
N ILE A 27 -3.46 -8.18 0.68
CA ILE A 27 -4.26 -7.85 -0.49
C ILE A 27 -4.31 -9.10 -1.37
N ARG A 28 -5.52 -9.56 -1.67
CA ARG A 28 -5.74 -10.61 -2.67
C ARG A 28 -6.47 -10.00 -3.85
N PHE A 29 -5.73 -9.75 -4.92
CA PHE A 29 -6.28 -9.16 -6.14
C PHE A 29 -7.32 -10.07 -6.81
N SER A 30 -8.18 -9.50 -7.63
CA SER A 30 -9.28 -10.25 -8.29
C SER A 30 -8.78 -11.32 -9.26
N THR A 31 -7.57 -11.21 -9.75
CA THR A 31 -6.88 -12.17 -10.62
C THR A 31 -6.17 -13.29 -9.85
N GLY A 32 -6.11 -13.20 -8.52
CA GLY A 32 -5.63 -14.25 -7.62
C GLY A 32 -4.25 -14.00 -7.01
N GLU A 33 -3.50 -13.00 -7.47
CA GLU A 33 -2.22 -12.60 -6.90
C GLU A 33 -2.41 -12.15 -5.45
N VAL A 34 -1.42 -12.44 -4.61
CA VAL A 34 -1.45 -12.16 -3.18
C VAL A 34 -0.24 -11.32 -2.81
N TYR A 35 -0.50 -10.17 -2.20
CA TYR A 35 0.53 -9.31 -1.64
C TYR A 35 0.38 -9.20 -0.12
N LYS A 36 1.49 -9.33 0.61
CA LYS A 36 1.53 -9.20 2.08
C LYS A 36 2.34 -7.98 2.45
N PHE A 37 1.86 -7.22 3.42
CA PHE A 37 2.52 -6.03 3.95
C PHE A 37 2.22 -5.85 5.43
N GLU A 38 3.03 -5.05 6.14
CA GLU A 38 2.86 -4.76 7.56
C GLU A 38 2.11 -3.46 7.78
N THR A 39 2.47 -2.41 7.04
CA THR A 39 1.80 -1.11 7.11
C THR A 39 1.61 -0.52 5.72
N LEU A 40 0.62 0.37 5.60
CA LEU A 40 0.30 1.09 4.39
C LEU A 40 0.27 2.59 4.69
N SER A 41 0.88 3.38 3.82
CA SER A 41 0.69 4.84 3.82
C SER A 41 0.19 5.33 2.47
N VAL A 42 -0.51 6.47 2.49
CA VAL A 42 -0.97 7.17 1.30
C VAL A 42 -0.34 8.54 1.28
N GLU A 43 0.29 8.87 0.16
CA GLU A 43 0.95 10.15 -0.06
C GLU A 43 0.38 10.87 -1.27
N VAL A 44 0.45 12.20 -1.26
CA VAL A 44 0.18 13.07 -2.41
C VAL A 44 1.44 13.83 -2.78
N ILE A 45 1.59 14.19 -4.06
CA ILE A 45 2.68 15.04 -4.50
C ILE A 45 2.41 16.46 -3.98
N ALA A 46 3.30 16.97 -3.13
CA ALA A 46 3.19 18.28 -2.49
C ALA A 46 3.87 19.40 -3.30
N ASP A 47 4.92 19.05 -4.04
CA ASP A 47 5.69 19.97 -4.89
C ASP A 47 6.15 19.20 -6.14
N GLU A 48 5.57 19.52 -7.28
CA GLU A 48 5.82 18.83 -8.56
C GLU A 48 7.25 19.09 -9.07
N GLU A 49 7.75 20.33 -8.91
CA GLU A 49 9.11 20.68 -9.38
C GLU A 49 10.19 19.92 -8.59
N LYS A 50 9.97 19.69 -7.32
CA LYS A 50 10.90 18.98 -6.43
C LYS A 50 10.59 17.50 -6.27
N MET A 51 9.47 17.04 -6.82
CA MET A 51 8.97 15.66 -6.64
C MET A 51 8.88 15.27 -5.16
N THR A 52 8.50 16.21 -4.30
CA THR A 52 8.31 15.93 -2.87
C THR A 52 6.90 15.47 -2.59
N THR A 53 6.75 14.48 -1.71
CA THR A 53 5.46 13.93 -1.31
C THR A 53 5.08 14.38 0.10
N ARG A 54 3.79 14.31 0.41
CA ARG A 54 3.25 14.51 1.75
C ARG A 54 2.33 13.34 2.08
N GLU A 55 2.63 12.67 3.18
CA GLU A 55 1.73 11.65 3.72
C GLU A 55 0.40 12.27 4.15
N ILE A 56 -0.70 11.67 3.74
CA ILE A 56 -2.07 12.07 4.11
C ILE A 56 -2.77 11.00 4.92
N PHE A 57 -2.23 9.77 4.95
CA PHE A 57 -2.77 8.67 5.74
C PHE A 57 -1.66 7.68 6.10
N SER A 58 -1.72 7.15 7.32
CA SER A 58 -0.89 6.01 7.75
C SER A 58 -1.73 5.00 8.52
N SER A 59 -1.62 3.73 8.15
CA SER A 59 -2.30 2.65 8.86
C SER A 59 -1.74 2.42 10.27
N LYS A 60 -0.57 2.97 10.59
CA LYS A 60 -0.01 2.96 11.95
C LYS A 60 -0.85 3.80 12.91
N ASP A 61 -1.40 4.90 12.41
CA ASP A 61 -2.14 5.87 13.20
C ASP A 61 -3.66 5.65 13.14
N ASN A 62 -4.15 5.08 12.04
CA ASN A 62 -5.58 4.87 11.81
C ASN A 62 -5.85 3.56 11.04
N GLY A 63 -5.94 2.44 11.77
CA GLY A 63 -6.20 1.12 11.17
C GLY A 63 -7.62 0.93 10.64
N GLU A 64 -8.61 1.74 11.04
CA GLU A 64 -10.01 1.55 10.62
C GLU A 64 -10.19 1.78 9.12
N LYS A 65 -9.52 2.79 8.58
CA LYS A 65 -9.58 3.11 7.14
C LYS A 65 -8.77 2.16 6.25
N LEU A 66 -7.84 1.41 6.85
CA LEU A 66 -7.01 0.46 6.12
C LEU A 66 -7.84 -0.61 5.42
N ASP A 67 -8.83 -1.17 6.11
CA ASP A 67 -9.68 -2.21 5.55
C ASP A 67 -10.54 -1.67 4.38
N GLU A 68 -10.97 -0.40 4.44
CA GLU A 68 -11.67 0.24 3.33
C GLU A 68 -10.76 0.37 2.10
N ILE A 69 -9.51 0.81 2.28
CA ILE A 69 -8.53 0.92 1.19
C ILE A 69 -8.20 -0.46 0.60
N ILE A 70 -7.96 -1.47 1.45
CA ILE A 70 -7.72 -2.85 0.99
C ILE A 70 -8.92 -3.34 0.16
N ASN A 71 -10.15 -3.08 0.60
CA ASN A 71 -11.37 -3.48 -0.12
C ASN A 71 -11.52 -2.83 -1.51
N LEU A 72 -10.90 -1.68 -1.74
CA LEU A 72 -10.80 -1.11 -3.09
C LEU A 72 -9.75 -1.85 -3.93
N LEU A 73 -8.56 -2.07 -3.36
CA LEU A 73 -7.43 -2.69 -4.07
C LEU A 73 -7.71 -4.14 -4.49
N ILE A 74 -8.44 -4.92 -3.69
CA ILE A 74 -8.79 -6.30 -4.03
C ILE A 74 -9.64 -6.43 -5.31
N LYS A 75 -10.32 -5.37 -5.74
CA LYS A 75 -11.12 -5.34 -6.97
C LYS A 75 -10.25 -5.21 -8.22
N CYS A 76 -9.01 -4.75 -8.07
CA CYS A 76 -8.10 -4.58 -9.20
C CYS A 76 -7.75 -5.93 -9.85
N LYS A 77 -7.58 -5.90 -11.16
CA LYS A 77 -6.98 -6.97 -11.95
C LYS A 77 -5.50 -6.69 -12.15
N VAL A 78 -4.68 -7.67 -11.90
CA VAL A 78 -3.24 -7.60 -12.18
C VAL A 78 -3.00 -8.04 -13.62
N VAL A 79 -2.26 -7.24 -14.38
CA VAL A 79 -1.87 -7.58 -15.76
C VAL A 79 -0.38 -7.36 -15.96
N ASP A 80 0.25 -8.29 -16.65
CA ASP A 80 1.69 -8.28 -16.97
C ASP A 80 1.99 -7.34 -18.15
N GLN A 81 1.47 -6.12 -18.11
CA GLN A 81 1.76 -5.09 -19.11
C GLN A 81 2.23 -3.84 -18.39
N GLY A 82 3.52 -3.56 -18.52
CA GLY A 82 4.04 -2.25 -18.12
C GLY A 82 3.48 -1.18 -19.05
N TYR A 83 2.69 -0.26 -18.52
CA TYR A 83 2.36 0.97 -19.22
C TYR A 83 3.43 1.99 -18.90
N SER A 84 4.16 2.43 -19.94
CA SER A 84 5.08 3.54 -19.86
C SER A 84 4.29 4.82 -20.13
N TYR A 85 4.35 5.76 -19.22
CA TYR A 85 3.83 7.10 -19.46
C TYR A 85 4.98 7.98 -19.98
N ASP A 86 4.76 8.63 -21.12
CA ASP A 86 5.76 9.55 -21.73
C ASP A 86 5.92 10.86 -20.92
N SER A 87 5.01 11.12 -20.00
CA SER A 87 5.06 12.26 -19.07
C SER A 87 4.34 11.90 -17.77
N ILE A 88 4.84 12.39 -16.63
CA ILE A 88 4.12 12.36 -15.37
C ILE A 88 2.95 13.33 -15.53
N PRO A 89 1.68 12.87 -15.42
CA PRO A 89 0.52 13.77 -15.52
C PRO A 89 0.57 14.81 -14.40
N ASP A 90 0.32 16.05 -14.77
CA ASP A 90 0.36 17.23 -13.92
C ASP A 90 -0.75 17.15 -12.89
N HIS A 91 -1.07 16.67 -12.00
CA HIS A 91 -2.10 16.82 -10.92
C HIS A 91 -2.71 15.52 -10.38
N ASN A 92 -2.95 15.54 -9.11
CA ASN A 92 -3.73 14.59 -8.30
C ASN A 92 -3.22 13.14 -8.18
N SER A 93 -1.93 12.90 -8.33
CA SER A 93 -1.38 11.56 -8.14
C SER A 93 -1.39 11.13 -6.67
N LEU A 94 -1.74 9.89 -6.42
CA LEU A 94 -1.57 9.22 -5.14
C LEU A 94 -0.46 8.17 -5.24
N LEU A 95 0.28 8.06 -4.15
CA LEU A 95 1.22 6.95 -3.95
C LEU A 95 0.71 6.15 -2.75
N ILE A 96 0.53 4.85 -2.95
CA ILE A 96 0.23 3.93 -1.87
C ILE A 96 1.49 3.12 -1.61
N ASN A 97 2.15 3.40 -0.50
CA ASN A 97 3.35 2.69 -0.09
C ASN A 97 2.97 1.52 0.82
N LEU A 98 3.42 0.34 0.44
CA LEU A 98 3.19 -0.92 1.12
C LEU A 98 4.50 -1.35 1.77
N HIS A 99 4.59 -1.19 3.09
CA HIS A 99 5.84 -1.43 3.82
C HIS A 99 5.87 -2.85 4.38
N ASN A 100 6.96 -3.53 4.13
CA ASN A 100 7.44 -4.73 4.82
C ASN A 100 8.74 -4.37 5.56
N LYS A 101 9.22 -5.24 6.43
CA LYS A 101 10.40 -5.00 7.30
C LYS A 101 11.54 -4.23 6.65
N ASP A 102 11.97 -4.67 5.46
CA ASP A 102 13.15 -4.15 4.75
C ASP A 102 12.82 -3.73 3.30
N GLU A 103 11.55 -3.83 2.89
CA GLU A 103 11.11 -3.59 1.52
C GLU A 103 9.92 -2.64 1.52
N GLU A 104 9.88 -1.78 0.53
CA GLU A 104 8.77 -0.89 0.25
C GLU A 104 8.39 -1.03 -1.22
N ASP A 105 7.15 -1.42 -1.46
CA ASP A 105 6.57 -1.44 -2.80
C ASP A 105 5.53 -0.33 -2.90
N THR A 106 5.41 0.28 -4.07
CA THR A 106 4.55 1.45 -4.26
C THR A 106 3.57 1.24 -5.39
N ILE A 107 2.30 1.56 -5.14
CA ILE A 107 1.29 1.70 -6.19
C ILE A 107 1.20 3.17 -6.56
N TYR A 108 1.60 3.50 -7.79
CA TYR A 108 1.44 4.83 -8.36
C TYR A 108 0.06 4.94 -9.02
N MET A 109 -0.72 5.88 -8.54
CA MET A 109 -2.03 6.22 -9.09
C MET A 109 -1.95 7.62 -9.67
N TYR A 110 -1.84 7.69 -10.99
CA TYR A 110 -1.89 8.95 -11.72
C TYR A 110 -3.33 9.33 -12.01
N ASP A 111 -3.59 10.64 -12.12
CA ASP A 111 -4.92 11.16 -12.34
C ASP A 111 -5.58 10.53 -13.57
N SER A 112 -6.71 9.89 -13.29
CA SER A 112 -7.80 9.47 -14.19
C SER A 112 -7.46 9.12 -15.64
N ILE A 113 -6.34 8.43 -15.89
CA ILE A 113 -6.10 7.90 -17.23
C ILE A 113 -6.97 6.65 -17.41
N ARG A 114 -8.10 6.86 -18.08
CA ARG A 114 -8.86 5.76 -18.65
C ARG A 114 -8.21 5.34 -19.96
N ASP A 115 -7.87 4.07 -20.04
CA ASP A 115 -7.51 3.46 -21.31
C ASP A 115 -8.70 3.54 -22.29
N ARG A 116 -8.45 4.05 -23.50
CA ARG A 116 -9.51 4.27 -24.50
C ARG A 116 -10.14 2.99 -25.01
N ASP A 117 -9.36 1.92 -25.04
CA ASP A 117 -9.78 0.63 -25.59
C ASP A 117 -10.54 -0.21 -24.56
N THR A 118 -10.06 -0.23 -23.31
CA THR A 118 -10.65 -1.00 -22.21
C THR A 118 -11.63 -0.21 -21.35
N ASN A 119 -11.60 1.11 -21.41
CA ASN A 119 -12.34 2.04 -20.55
C ASN A 119 -12.08 1.83 -19.04
N LYS A 120 -10.88 1.35 -18.68
CA LYS A 120 -10.44 1.06 -17.31
C LYS A 120 -9.40 2.05 -16.83
N PHE A 121 -9.34 2.26 -15.52
CA PHE A 121 -8.25 3.00 -14.87
C PHE A 121 -7.03 2.10 -14.73
N HIS A 122 -5.85 2.67 -14.93
CA HIS A 122 -4.57 2.00 -14.88
C HIS A 122 -3.71 2.58 -13.74
N TYR A 123 -3.14 1.71 -12.93
CA TYR A 123 -2.22 2.09 -11.86
C TYR A 123 -0.98 1.23 -11.94
N SER A 124 0.19 1.83 -11.76
CA SER A 124 1.46 1.11 -11.84
C SER A 124 1.85 0.58 -10.48
N PHE A 125 2.10 -0.72 -10.37
CA PHE A 125 2.65 -1.33 -9.18
C PHE A 125 4.18 -1.42 -9.33
N TYR A 126 4.92 -0.72 -8.52
CA TYR A 126 6.37 -0.80 -8.47
C TYR A 126 6.78 -1.75 -7.34
N GLY A 127 7.25 -2.91 -7.74
CA GLY A 127 7.61 -3.99 -6.85
C GLY A 127 7.35 -5.34 -7.50
N LYS A 128 7.40 -6.39 -6.70
CA LYS A 128 7.18 -7.75 -7.16
C LYS A 128 5.85 -8.29 -6.68
N LEU A 129 5.02 -8.76 -7.63
CA LEU A 129 3.72 -9.33 -7.33
C LEU A 129 3.62 -10.75 -7.93
N GLY A 130 3.82 -11.77 -7.10
CA GLY A 130 3.99 -13.14 -7.58
C GLY A 130 5.26 -13.29 -8.42
N ASP A 131 5.12 -13.72 -9.68
CA ASP A 131 6.21 -13.83 -10.64
C ASP A 131 6.37 -12.60 -11.54
N GLN A 132 5.49 -11.59 -11.40
CA GLN A 132 5.47 -10.39 -12.23
C GLN A 132 6.28 -9.28 -11.57
N GLU A 133 7.12 -8.60 -12.35
CA GLU A 133 7.85 -7.41 -11.93
C GLU A 133 7.15 -6.17 -12.48
N SER A 134 6.82 -5.24 -11.58
CA SER A 134 6.16 -3.97 -11.89
C SER A 134 4.90 -4.11 -12.77
N PRO A 135 3.94 -4.96 -12.37
CA PRO A 135 2.72 -5.14 -13.13
C PRO A 135 1.81 -3.90 -13.09
N THR A 136 0.82 -3.89 -13.96
CA THR A 136 -0.24 -2.88 -13.95
C THR A 136 -1.47 -3.40 -13.22
N LEU A 137 -2.09 -2.53 -12.42
CA LEU A 137 -3.38 -2.76 -11.79
C LEU A 137 -4.47 -2.07 -12.62
N LEU A 138 -5.48 -2.83 -13.03
CA LEU A 138 -6.65 -2.31 -13.74
C LEU A 138 -7.85 -2.25 -12.82
N SER A 139 -8.57 -1.11 -12.83
CA SER A 139 -9.81 -0.92 -12.08
C SER A 139 -10.92 -0.39 -12.98
N ASP A 140 -12.14 -0.83 -12.70
CA ASP A 140 -13.35 -0.25 -13.29
C ASP A 140 -13.73 1.09 -12.62
N ASP A 141 -13.32 1.28 -11.37
CA ASP A 141 -13.60 2.45 -10.53
C ASP A 141 -12.41 3.39 -10.45
N ASP A 142 -12.66 4.70 -10.29
CA ASP A 142 -11.64 5.72 -9.98
C ASP A 142 -11.18 5.59 -8.52
N LEU A 143 -10.13 4.81 -8.31
CA LEU A 143 -9.60 4.57 -6.95
C LEU A 143 -8.98 5.81 -6.32
N ILE A 144 -8.51 6.78 -7.10
CA ILE A 144 -7.93 8.03 -6.56
C ILE A 144 -9.00 8.80 -5.80
N SER A 145 -10.14 9.03 -6.44
CA SER A 145 -11.27 9.72 -5.82
C SER A 145 -11.82 8.98 -4.60
N GLU A 146 -11.95 7.66 -4.69
CA GLU A 146 -12.43 6.81 -3.60
C GLU A 146 -11.48 6.82 -2.40
N ILE A 147 -10.17 6.68 -2.62
CA ILE A 147 -9.17 6.68 -1.55
C ILE A 147 -9.08 8.05 -0.89
N LYS A 148 -9.07 9.15 -1.67
CA LYS A 148 -9.13 10.50 -1.12
C LYS A 148 -10.34 10.69 -0.22
N TYR A 149 -11.51 10.24 -0.66
CA TYR A 149 -12.73 10.31 0.16
C TYR A 149 -12.61 9.52 1.47
N ILE A 150 -12.00 8.33 1.45
CA ILE A 150 -11.76 7.53 2.67
C ILE A 150 -10.81 8.27 3.62
N VAL A 151 -9.73 8.83 3.09
CA VAL A 151 -8.69 9.48 3.89
C VAL A 151 -9.20 10.79 4.53
N ASP A 152 -10.05 11.54 3.82
CA ASP A 152 -10.57 12.84 4.26
C ASP A 152 -11.75 12.75 5.27
N LYS A 153 -12.34 11.57 5.46
CA LYS A 153 -13.36 11.33 6.50
C LYS A 153 -12.78 11.44 7.90
#